data_1b9010612d8671c101e8443f793caf0e
#
_entry.id   1b9010612d8671c101e8443f793caf0e
#
_cell.length_a   1.000
_cell.length_b   1.000
_cell.length_c   1.000
_cell.angle_alpha   90.00
_cell.angle_beta   90.00
_cell.angle_gamma   90.00
#
_symmetry.space_group_name_H-M   'P 1'
#
loop_
_entity.id
_entity.type
_entity.pdbx_description
1 polymer ?
#
loop_
_entity_poly.entity_id
_entity_poly.type
_entity_poly.pdbx_seq_one_letter_code
_entity_poly.pdbx_strand_id
1 'polypeptide(L)'
;PLLNANKDRENLFRLRARLGMKALITPEWTAGIRIGTGSDNNPVSTTQTLGGGFGKKDIWLDQGYLSWKATPDVTLTAGRFANPFYSTDILYSPDLNFDGIAANFNHALNSEWGVFGTLGVFPVEYTSDASSSNGFDKEDSDTKWLFGGQVGANWKINRSNSLKGAMAYYHFDDIEGQRSSPCRPWAGQPACDSDGSRLAFMQKGNSVFLLRDITPNPATPGLTPQPQFVGLASKFDVLDLNLAWDAELPSDFKLRTQGNYIHNLAYDKGEMLKRSEGQIVNNINSKGQFESGGNAAMVQFTLGNAFEMRKRGDWNLLAGYKYIQPDALPDGFNDSSFHLGGTNAKGYFVGGNYGIDKNIYASARWLSASEVYGAPFEVDVMQLELNTRF
;
A
#
# COMPACT_ATOMS: atom_id res chain seq x y z
N PRO A 1 -15.82 -0.30 -11.36
CA PRO A 1 -17.04 0.47 -11.17
C PRO A 1 -16.89 1.80 -11.88
N LEU A 2 -17.90 2.16 -12.68
CA LEU A 2 -18.01 3.52 -13.20
C LEU A 2 -18.34 4.39 -11.98
N LEU A 3 -17.32 5.06 -11.44
CA LEU A 3 -17.53 6.08 -10.44
C LEU A 3 -18.32 7.20 -11.10
N ASN A 4 -19.49 7.50 -10.55
CA ASN A 4 -20.28 8.62 -11.03
C ASN A 4 -19.55 9.91 -10.66
N ALA A 5 -18.89 10.56 -11.62
CA ALA A 5 -18.12 11.78 -11.43
C ALA A 5 -18.97 13.01 -11.06
N ASN A 6 -20.29 12.87 -10.95
CA ASN A 6 -21.21 13.93 -10.64
C ASN A 6 -21.42 14.08 -9.12
N LYS A 7 -20.47 14.75 -8.44
CA LYS A 7 -20.69 15.55 -7.21
C LYS A 7 -21.30 14.84 -6.00
N ASP A 8 -20.96 13.60 -5.78
CA ASP A 8 -21.33 12.98 -4.52
C ASP A 8 -20.43 13.49 -3.39
N ARG A 9 -21.05 14.11 -2.40
CA ARG A 9 -20.40 14.52 -1.19
C ARG A 9 -20.79 13.57 -0.07
N GLU A 10 -19.84 12.78 0.37
CA GLU A 10 -20.01 11.94 1.54
C GLU A 10 -19.37 12.56 2.77
N ASN A 11 -20.09 12.54 3.89
CA ASN A 11 -19.54 12.87 5.20
C ASN A 11 -19.59 11.61 6.05
N LEU A 12 -18.42 11.06 6.38
CA LEU A 12 -18.30 9.80 7.09
C LEU A 12 -17.70 10.02 8.47
N PHE A 13 -18.34 9.46 9.50
CA PHE A 13 -17.73 9.28 10.79
C PHE A 13 -17.04 7.92 10.81
N ARG A 14 -15.78 7.90 11.25
CA ARG A 14 -14.97 6.70 11.28
C ARG A 14 -14.35 6.49 12.66
N LEU A 15 -14.14 5.22 13.00
CA LEU A 15 -13.46 4.79 14.21
C LEU A 15 -12.24 3.95 13.85
N ARG A 16 -11.12 4.20 14.52
CA ARG A 16 -9.95 3.33 14.52
C ARG A 16 -9.53 3.08 15.96
N ALA A 17 -9.53 1.82 16.37
CA ALA A 17 -9.06 1.39 17.67
C ALA A 17 -8.06 0.25 17.51
N ARG A 18 -6.95 0.32 18.23
CA ARG A 18 -5.91 -0.71 18.26
C ARG A 18 -5.47 -0.93 19.68
N LEU A 19 -5.37 -2.18 20.10
CA LEU A 19 -4.83 -2.57 21.40
C LEU A 19 -3.76 -3.63 21.18
N GLY A 20 -2.55 -3.36 21.63
CA GLY A 20 -1.42 -4.27 21.48
C GLY A 20 -0.67 -4.49 22.78
N MET A 21 0.00 -5.63 22.84
CA MET A 21 0.88 -6.01 23.93
C MET A 21 2.20 -6.52 23.35
N LYS A 22 3.31 -6.14 23.97
CA LYS A 22 4.63 -6.71 23.74
C LYS A 22 5.12 -7.37 25.01
N ALA A 23 5.52 -8.64 24.93
CA ALA A 23 6.08 -9.41 26.03
C ALA A 23 7.57 -9.67 25.74
N LEU A 24 8.45 -9.23 26.62
CA LEU A 24 9.86 -9.59 26.63
C LEU A 24 9.96 -10.97 27.28
N ILE A 25 10.15 -12.00 26.48
CA ILE A 25 10.19 -13.41 26.95
C ILE A 25 11.57 -13.69 27.58
N THR A 26 12.62 -13.26 26.86
CA THR A 26 14.00 -13.24 27.33
C THR A 26 14.65 -11.91 26.87
N PRO A 27 15.88 -11.59 27.27
CA PRO A 27 16.58 -10.39 26.75
C PRO A 27 16.68 -10.35 25.23
N GLU A 28 16.66 -11.51 24.55
CA GLU A 28 16.78 -11.62 23.10
C GLU A 28 15.42 -11.83 22.40
N TRP A 29 14.42 -12.36 23.09
CA TRP A 29 13.14 -12.75 22.48
C TRP A 29 11.99 -11.87 22.92
N THR A 30 11.27 -11.35 21.94
CA THR A 30 10.06 -10.53 22.14
C THR A 30 8.90 -11.14 21.34
N ALA A 31 7.76 -11.32 21.99
CA ALA A 31 6.49 -11.64 21.32
C ALA A 31 5.61 -10.37 21.28
N GLY A 32 4.92 -10.16 20.18
CA GLY A 32 3.96 -9.06 20.03
C GLY A 32 2.64 -9.55 19.49
N ILE A 33 1.55 -9.00 20.04
CA ILE A 33 0.19 -9.20 19.54
C ILE A 33 -0.51 -7.85 19.50
N ARG A 34 -1.32 -7.60 18.47
CA ARG A 34 -2.18 -6.43 18.36
C ARG A 34 -3.51 -6.82 17.73
N ILE A 35 -4.59 -6.39 18.34
CA ILE A 35 -5.91 -6.43 17.74
C ILE A 35 -6.30 -5.02 17.29
N GLY A 36 -7.11 -4.93 16.26
CA GLY A 36 -7.55 -3.66 15.69
C GLY A 36 -8.92 -3.74 15.04
N THR A 37 -9.57 -2.60 14.92
CA THR A 37 -10.72 -2.45 14.03
C THR A 37 -10.28 -2.55 12.57
N GLY A 38 -11.22 -2.66 11.64
CA GLY A 38 -10.94 -2.73 10.21
C GLY A 38 -11.88 -3.70 9.50
N SER A 39 -11.51 -4.12 8.31
CA SER A 39 -12.21 -5.12 7.50
C SER A 39 -11.24 -6.23 7.15
N ASP A 40 -11.72 -7.46 7.09
CA ASP A 40 -10.94 -8.65 6.72
C ASP A 40 -10.35 -8.58 5.31
N ASN A 41 -11.01 -7.84 4.43
CA ASN A 41 -10.64 -7.73 3.03
C ASN A 41 -9.92 -6.42 2.65
N ASN A 42 -9.52 -5.59 3.64
CA ASN A 42 -8.80 -4.35 3.38
C ASN A 42 -7.50 -4.28 4.22
N PRO A 43 -6.36 -4.64 3.66
CA PRO A 43 -5.10 -4.70 4.39
C PRO A 43 -4.49 -3.33 4.70
N VAL A 44 -4.93 -2.27 4.00
CA VAL A 44 -4.32 -0.92 4.08
C VAL A 44 -5.07 0.05 4.97
N SER A 45 -6.12 -0.39 5.65
CA SER A 45 -6.88 0.47 6.57
C SER A 45 -7.47 -0.33 7.74
N THR A 46 -7.17 0.13 8.95
CA THR A 46 -7.79 -0.38 10.19
C THR A 46 -8.98 0.48 10.64
N THR A 47 -9.47 1.34 9.75
CA THR A 47 -10.59 2.25 10.03
C THR A 47 -11.92 1.61 9.66
N GLN A 48 -12.92 1.74 10.54
CA GLN A 48 -14.30 1.35 10.26
C GLN A 48 -15.22 2.56 10.19
N THR A 49 -16.11 2.57 9.21
CA THR A 49 -17.16 3.59 9.07
C THR A 49 -18.25 3.33 10.12
N LEU A 50 -18.64 4.38 10.83
CA LEU A 50 -19.78 4.37 11.76
C LEU A 50 -21.09 4.54 10.97
N GLY A 51 -22.20 4.19 11.58
CA GLY A 51 -23.52 4.12 10.92
C GLY A 51 -23.89 2.66 10.60
N GLY A 52 -24.70 2.44 9.59
CA GLY A 52 -25.15 1.10 9.21
C GLY A 52 -26.10 0.48 10.24
N GLY A 53 -27.12 1.23 10.70
CA GLY A 53 -28.16 0.74 11.61
C GLY A 53 -27.69 0.41 13.02
N PHE A 54 -26.63 1.07 13.50
CA PHE A 54 -25.99 0.82 14.81
C PHE A 54 -25.42 -0.59 14.98
N GLY A 55 -25.09 -1.28 13.87
CA GLY A 55 -24.48 -2.60 13.89
C GLY A 55 -23.14 -2.62 14.63
N LYS A 56 -22.81 -3.76 15.26
CA LYS A 56 -21.54 -3.98 15.95
C LYS A 56 -20.38 -3.86 14.95
N LYS A 57 -19.20 -3.50 15.47
CA LYS A 57 -17.96 -3.38 14.68
C LYS A 57 -17.04 -4.56 14.94
N ASP A 58 -16.36 -5.01 13.89
CA ASP A 58 -15.48 -6.16 13.96
C ASP A 58 -14.11 -5.78 14.52
N ILE A 59 -13.47 -6.77 15.14
CA ILE A 59 -12.09 -6.68 15.65
C ILE A 59 -11.31 -7.83 15.08
N TRP A 60 -10.14 -7.53 14.53
CA TRP A 60 -9.28 -8.47 13.82
C TRP A 60 -7.92 -8.61 14.48
N LEU A 61 -7.25 -9.74 14.26
CA LEU A 61 -5.83 -9.88 14.58
C LEU A 61 -5.03 -9.01 13.60
N ASP A 62 -4.52 -7.90 14.11
CA ASP A 62 -3.78 -6.92 13.31
C ASP A 62 -2.29 -7.24 13.26
N GLN A 63 -1.70 -7.72 14.37
CA GLN A 63 -0.33 -8.22 14.44
C GLN A 63 -0.24 -9.45 15.35
N GLY A 64 0.66 -10.37 14.99
CA GLY A 64 1.01 -11.53 15.80
C GLY A 64 2.39 -12.04 15.37
N TYR A 65 3.43 -11.76 16.16
CA TYR A 65 4.81 -12.02 15.73
C TYR A 65 5.74 -12.41 16.89
N LEU A 66 6.83 -13.03 16.51
CA LEU A 66 7.97 -13.29 17.36
C LEU A 66 9.21 -12.62 16.76
N SER A 67 9.97 -11.89 17.59
CA SER A 67 11.23 -11.26 17.22
C SER A 67 12.37 -11.81 18.05
N TRP A 68 13.48 -12.13 17.39
CA TRP A 68 14.72 -12.59 18.00
C TRP A 68 15.86 -11.62 17.68
N LYS A 69 16.45 -11.05 18.73
CA LYS A 69 17.66 -10.27 18.64
C LYS A 69 18.87 -11.21 18.59
N ALA A 70 19.22 -11.67 17.39
CA ALA A 70 20.26 -12.66 17.16
C ALA A 70 21.66 -12.13 17.51
N THR A 71 21.90 -10.83 17.30
CA THR A 71 23.09 -10.09 17.72
C THR A 71 22.68 -8.66 18.15
N PRO A 72 23.60 -7.86 18.74
CA PRO A 72 23.28 -6.46 19.02
C PRO A 72 22.75 -5.67 17.82
N ASP A 73 23.17 -6.02 16.61
CA ASP A 73 22.86 -5.30 15.37
C ASP A 73 21.80 -5.98 14.50
N VAL A 74 21.48 -7.27 14.74
CA VAL A 74 20.60 -8.07 13.89
C VAL A 74 19.37 -8.55 14.67
N THR A 75 18.19 -8.25 14.13
CA THR A 75 16.91 -8.75 14.64
C THR A 75 16.18 -9.50 13.53
N LEU A 76 15.75 -10.73 13.82
CA LEU A 76 14.87 -11.52 12.97
C LEU A 76 13.46 -11.44 13.51
N THR A 77 12.48 -11.24 12.63
CA THR A 77 11.06 -11.21 13.00
C THR A 77 10.26 -12.13 12.09
N ALA A 78 9.38 -12.95 12.67
CA ALA A 78 8.51 -13.86 11.94
C ALA A 78 7.06 -13.74 12.43
N GLY A 79 6.11 -13.86 11.51
CA GLY A 79 4.67 -13.74 11.76
C GLY A 79 4.04 -12.59 10.99
N ARG A 80 3.02 -11.96 11.59
CA ARG A 80 2.37 -10.76 11.06
C ARG A 80 2.81 -9.54 11.86
N PHE A 81 3.54 -8.62 11.22
CA PHE A 81 4.18 -7.48 11.89
C PHE A 81 4.15 -6.22 11.04
N ALA A 82 4.39 -5.05 11.67
CA ALA A 82 4.44 -3.78 10.99
C ALA A 82 5.52 -3.76 9.89
N ASN A 83 5.33 -2.91 8.88
CA ASN A 83 6.29 -2.71 7.80
C ASN A 83 7.74 -2.62 8.34
N PRO A 84 8.64 -3.54 7.95
CA PRO A 84 10.01 -3.58 8.42
C PRO A 84 10.94 -2.62 7.65
N PHE A 85 10.48 -2.06 6.54
CA PHE A 85 11.25 -1.19 5.65
C PHE A 85 11.05 0.29 6.00
N TYR A 86 12.04 1.10 5.74
CA TYR A 86 11.90 2.55 5.73
C TYR A 86 11.32 2.97 4.38
N SER A 87 10.04 3.28 4.35
CA SER A 87 9.28 3.66 3.16
C SER A 87 8.32 4.80 3.46
N THR A 88 7.67 5.33 2.43
CA THR A 88 6.59 6.30 2.55
C THR A 88 5.24 5.68 2.22
N ASP A 89 4.17 6.42 2.50
CA ASP A 89 2.79 6.02 2.23
C ASP A 89 2.44 5.95 0.72
N ILE A 90 3.35 6.38 -0.14
CA ILE A 90 3.23 6.19 -1.59
C ILE A 90 3.33 4.71 -1.97
N LEU A 91 4.19 3.94 -1.27
CA LEU A 91 4.42 2.53 -1.55
C LEU A 91 3.65 1.63 -0.59
N TYR A 92 3.78 1.88 0.72
CA TYR A 92 3.13 1.07 1.75
C TYR A 92 2.32 1.93 2.71
N SER A 93 1.04 1.61 2.86
CA SER A 93 0.19 2.23 3.86
C SER A 93 0.79 2.07 5.26
N PRO A 94 0.71 3.10 6.13
CA PRO A 94 1.11 2.96 7.54
C PRO A 94 0.30 1.91 8.32
N ASP A 95 -0.86 1.51 7.79
CA ASP A 95 -1.73 0.50 8.38
C ASP A 95 -1.43 -0.92 7.89
N LEU A 96 -0.65 -1.06 6.81
CA LEU A 96 -0.28 -2.37 6.25
C LEU A 96 0.65 -3.12 7.19
N ASN A 97 0.32 -4.37 7.48
CA ASN A 97 1.18 -5.31 8.16
C ASN A 97 1.62 -6.41 7.19
N PHE A 98 2.85 -6.87 7.37
CA PHE A 98 3.49 -7.88 6.52
C PHE A 98 3.39 -9.24 7.18
N ASP A 99 2.96 -10.24 6.43
CA ASP A 99 2.98 -11.65 6.82
C ASP A 99 4.27 -12.28 6.28
N GLY A 100 5.10 -12.88 7.14
CA GLY A 100 6.32 -13.52 6.67
C GLY A 100 7.50 -13.45 7.64
N ILE A 101 8.70 -13.30 7.08
CA ILE A 101 9.96 -13.24 7.82
C ILE A 101 10.77 -12.04 7.34
N ALA A 102 11.33 -11.29 8.28
CA ALA A 102 12.26 -10.19 8.00
C ALA A 102 13.49 -10.25 8.89
N ALA A 103 14.63 -9.84 8.33
CA ALA A 103 15.89 -9.60 9.04
C ALA A 103 16.20 -8.11 8.96
N ASN A 104 16.29 -7.45 10.10
CA ASN A 104 16.70 -6.06 10.21
C ASN A 104 18.11 -5.97 10.76
N PHE A 105 18.96 -5.19 10.12
CA PHE A 105 20.31 -4.84 10.53
C PHE A 105 20.39 -3.35 10.87
N ASN A 106 21.00 -2.99 11.99
CA ASN A 106 21.27 -1.60 12.40
C ASN A 106 22.62 -1.53 13.11
N HIS A 107 23.54 -0.77 12.56
CA HIS A 107 24.88 -0.61 13.12
C HIS A 107 25.31 0.86 13.17
N ALA A 108 25.79 1.31 14.33
CA ALA A 108 26.40 2.62 14.49
C ALA A 108 27.88 2.54 14.15
N LEU A 109 28.30 3.15 13.02
CA LEU A 109 29.70 3.20 12.61
C LEU A 109 30.52 4.12 13.54
N ASN A 110 29.90 5.25 13.91
CA ASN A 110 30.46 6.23 14.87
C ASN A 110 29.32 7.12 15.41
N SER A 111 29.67 8.23 16.09
CA SER A 111 28.69 9.18 16.65
C SER A 111 27.86 9.93 15.60
N GLU A 112 28.30 9.99 14.34
CA GLU A 112 27.70 10.75 13.26
C GLU A 112 27.01 9.82 12.24
N TRP A 113 27.54 8.64 12.00
CA TRP A 113 27.09 7.71 10.97
C TRP A 113 26.54 6.42 11.54
N GLY A 114 25.37 6.04 11.05
CA GLY A 114 24.80 4.72 11.23
C GLY A 114 24.35 4.15 9.89
N VAL A 115 24.40 2.83 9.76
CA VAL A 115 23.90 2.10 8.59
C VAL A 115 22.81 1.15 9.02
N PHE A 116 21.87 0.90 8.13
CA PHE A 116 20.79 -0.05 8.38
C PHE A 116 20.45 -0.82 7.10
N GLY A 117 19.80 -1.94 7.28
CA GLY A 117 19.32 -2.75 6.17
C GLY A 117 18.18 -3.65 6.60
N THR A 118 17.40 -4.08 5.62
CA THR A 118 16.29 -5.01 5.83
C THR A 118 16.24 -5.98 4.66
N LEU A 119 16.09 -7.25 4.97
CA LEU A 119 15.74 -8.30 4.01
C LEU A 119 14.44 -8.94 4.46
N GLY A 120 13.56 -9.29 3.53
CA GLY A 120 12.28 -9.91 3.88
C GLY A 120 11.70 -10.76 2.77
N VAL A 121 10.94 -11.79 3.20
CA VAL A 121 10.20 -12.70 2.33
C VAL A 121 8.79 -12.81 2.88
N PHE A 122 7.81 -12.53 2.02
CA PHE A 122 6.41 -12.38 2.43
C PHE A 122 5.49 -13.09 1.43
N PRO A 123 4.73 -14.10 1.84
CA PRO A 123 3.60 -14.58 1.05
C PRO A 123 2.55 -13.47 0.97
N VAL A 124 2.23 -13.03 -0.24
CA VAL A 124 1.20 -12.01 -0.48
C VAL A 124 -0.17 -12.66 -0.49
N GLU A 125 -0.27 -13.79 -1.17
CA GLU A 125 -1.53 -14.54 -1.31
C GLU A 125 -1.23 -16.00 -1.63
N TYR A 126 -1.92 -16.90 -0.91
CA TYR A 126 -2.01 -18.30 -1.29
C TYR A 126 -3.28 -18.47 -2.11
N THR A 127 -3.15 -18.88 -3.37
CA THR A 127 -4.33 -19.30 -4.12
C THR A 127 -4.74 -20.67 -3.60
N SER A 128 -6.00 -20.78 -3.13
CA SER A 128 -6.59 -22.08 -2.87
C SER A 128 -6.65 -22.85 -4.18
N ASP A 129 -6.41 -24.16 -4.12
CA ASP A 129 -6.59 -25.07 -5.25
C ASP A 129 -7.93 -24.75 -5.92
N ALA A 130 -7.90 -24.05 -7.06
CA ALA A 130 -9.07 -23.88 -7.87
C ALA A 130 -9.49 -25.30 -8.26
N SER A 131 -10.72 -25.66 -7.95
CA SER A 131 -11.27 -26.93 -8.43
C SER A 131 -11.18 -26.87 -9.95
N SER A 132 -10.45 -27.81 -10.54
CA SER A 132 -10.38 -27.94 -11.99
C SER A 132 -11.80 -27.96 -12.56
N SER A 133 -11.96 -27.54 -13.79
CA SER A 133 -13.25 -27.48 -14.49
C SER A 133 -13.97 -28.84 -14.54
N ASN A 134 -13.27 -29.95 -14.29
CA ASN A 134 -13.79 -31.32 -14.24
C ASN A 134 -13.84 -31.90 -12.83
N GLY A 135 -13.35 -31.20 -11.79
CA GLY A 135 -13.43 -31.58 -10.39
C GLY A 135 -12.46 -32.69 -9.95
N PHE A 136 -11.54 -33.14 -10.79
CA PHE A 136 -10.67 -34.28 -10.52
C PHE A 136 -9.17 -33.98 -10.58
N ASP A 137 -8.77 -32.91 -11.26
CA ASP A 137 -7.36 -32.53 -11.37
C ASP A 137 -7.06 -31.33 -10.48
N LYS A 138 -5.90 -31.31 -9.85
CA LYS A 138 -5.35 -30.13 -9.20
C LYS A 138 -4.76 -29.23 -10.28
N GLU A 139 -5.16 -27.96 -10.25
CA GLU A 139 -4.48 -26.93 -11.00
C GLU A 139 -3.25 -26.42 -10.22
N ASP A 140 -2.24 -25.92 -10.93
CA ASP A 140 -1.06 -25.34 -10.31
C ASP A 140 -1.45 -24.13 -9.42
N SER A 141 -0.79 -24.00 -8.29
CA SER A 141 -1.04 -22.91 -7.36
C SER A 141 -0.28 -21.66 -7.78
N ASP A 142 -0.99 -20.58 -8.06
CA ASP A 142 -0.43 -19.24 -8.33
C ASP A 142 -0.16 -18.52 -6.99
N THR A 143 0.70 -19.06 -6.14
CA THR A 143 1.07 -18.42 -4.88
C THR A 143 1.92 -17.20 -5.15
N LYS A 144 1.48 -16.04 -4.64
CA LYS A 144 2.11 -14.75 -4.87
C LYS A 144 3.06 -14.41 -3.74
N TRP A 145 4.24 -13.92 -4.08
CA TRP A 145 5.28 -13.58 -3.12
C TRP A 145 5.79 -12.15 -3.27
N LEU A 146 6.26 -11.58 -2.16
CA LEU A 146 7.07 -10.37 -2.13
C LEU A 146 8.43 -10.68 -1.51
N PHE A 147 9.48 -10.38 -2.25
CA PHE A 147 10.86 -10.38 -1.78
C PHE A 147 11.34 -8.93 -1.71
N GLY A 148 11.83 -8.52 -0.54
CA GLY A 148 12.28 -7.14 -0.34
C GLY A 148 13.68 -7.06 0.23
N GLY A 149 14.48 -6.14 -0.30
CA GLY A 149 15.80 -5.81 0.21
C GLY A 149 16.01 -4.30 0.29
N GLN A 150 16.54 -3.81 1.41
CA GLN A 150 16.81 -2.39 1.63
C GLN A 150 18.16 -2.18 2.29
N VAL A 151 18.86 -1.12 1.88
CA VAL A 151 20.04 -0.58 2.56
C VAL A 151 19.87 0.92 2.76
N GLY A 152 20.39 1.44 3.84
CA GLY A 152 20.28 2.86 4.14
C GLY A 152 21.32 3.35 5.13
N ALA A 153 21.39 4.66 5.28
CA ALA A 153 22.29 5.32 6.21
C ALA A 153 21.58 6.49 6.90
N ASN A 154 22.01 6.74 8.13
CA ASN A 154 21.71 7.93 8.91
C ASN A 154 22.99 8.73 9.08
N TRP A 155 22.95 10.03 8.77
CA TRP A 155 24.07 10.93 8.96
C TRP A 155 23.67 12.13 9.82
N LYS A 156 24.30 12.28 10.96
CA LYS A 156 24.21 13.47 11.81
C LYS A 156 25.25 14.48 11.31
N ILE A 157 24.84 15.39 10.42
CA ILE A 157 25.72 16.39 9.80
C ILE A 157 26.30 17.30 10.88
N ASN A 158 25.46 17.70 11.82
CA ASN A 158 25.81 18.46 13.03
C ASN A 158 24.70 18.30 14.08
N ARG A 159 24.74 19.11 15.16
CA ARG A 159 23.75 19.02 16.25
C ARG A 159 22.31 19.35 15.81
N SER A 160 22.16 20.19 14.79
CA SER A 160 20.86 20.68 14.32
C SER A 160 20.43 20.07 12.99
N ASN A 161 21.26 19.27 12.32
CA ASN A 161 20.95 18.72 11.01
C ASN A 161 21.25 17.23 10.94
N SER A 162 20.30 16.46 10.45
CA SER A 162 20.48 15.03 10.15
C SER A 162 19.87 14.66 8.83
N LEU A 163 20.46 13.69 8.15
CA LEU A 163 20.00 13.13 6.89
C LEU A 163 19.80 11.62 7.06
N LYS A 164 18.72 11.11 6.54
CA LYS A 164 18.43 9.68 6.43
C LYS A 164 18.11 9.34 5.00
N GLY A 165 18.82 8.39 4.42
CA GLY A 165 18.58 7.91 3.07
C GLY A 165 18.48 6.39 3.02
N ALA A 166 17.67 5.87 2.11
CA ALA A 166 17.57 4.44 1.85
C ALA A 166 17.25 4.16 0.39
N MET A 167 17.74 3.03 -0.09
CA MET A 167 17.41 2.42 -1.35
C MET A 167 16.88 1.02 -1.09
N ALA A 168 15.73 0.71 -1.67
CA ALA A 168 15.11 -0.60 -1.56
C ALA A 168 14.75 -1.15 -2.95
N TYR A 169 14.76 -2.47 -3.04
CA TYR A 169 14.25 -3.21 -4.18
C TYR A 169 13.23 -4.24 -3.70
N TYR A 170 12.09 -4.28 -4.39
CA TYR A 170 10.97 -5.17 -4.10
C TYR A 170 10.60 -5.94 -5.37
N HIS A 171 10.71 -7.25 -5.31
CA HIS A 171 10.27 -8.16 -6.36
C HIS A 171 8.94 -8.77 -5.97
N PHE A 172 7.91 -8.50 -6.76
CA PHE A 172 6.59 -9.10 -6.61
C PHE A 172 6.45 -10.23 -7.62
N ASP A 173 6.39 -11.45 -7.12
CA ASP A 173 6.34 -12.67 -7.92
C ASP A 173 4.89 -13.11 -8.11
N ASP A 174 4.53 -13.45 -9.34
CA ASP A 174 3.21 -13.95 -9.77
C ASP A 174 2.01 -13.06 -9.44
N ILE A 175 2.19 -11.74 -9.31
CA ILE A 175 1.05 -10.84 -9.05
C ILE A 175 0.36 -10.32 -10.31
N GLU A 176 0.97 -10.46 -11.47
CA GLU A 176 0.35 -10.11 -12.74
C GLU A 176 -0.75 -11.10 -13.13
N GLY A 177 -1.79 -10.58 -13.77
CA GLY A 177 -2.87 -11.40 -14.32
C GLY A 177 -2.42 -12.23 -15.50
N GLN A 178 -3.08 -13.36 -15.72
CA GLN A 178 -2.88 -14.25 -16.87
C GLN A 178 -4.20 -14.38 -17.65
N ARG A 179 -4.14 -14.37 -18.98
CA ARG A 179 -5.30 -14.62 -19.83
C ARG A 179 -5.62 -16.12 -19.77
N SER A 180 -6.90 -16.46 -19.58
CA SER A 180 -7.32 -17.86 -19.53
C SER A 180 -7.32 -18.53 -20.91
N SER A 181 -7.22 -19.84 -20.93
CA SER A 181 -7.69 -20.62 -22.05
C SER A 181 -9.19 -20.37 -22.30
N PRO A 182 -9.73 -20.61 -23.52
CA PRO A 182 -11.15 -20.47 -23.78
C PRO A 182 -12.01 -21.27 -22.80
N CYS A 183 -12.86 -20.59 -22.02
CA CYS A 183 -13.68 -21.20 -20.98
C CYS A 183 -15.18 -20.93 -21.20
N ARG A 184 -16.05 -21.74 -20.56
CA ARG A 184 -17.51 -21.71 -20.72
C ARG A 184 -18.24 -21.64 -19.38
N PRO A 185 -18.12 -20.56 -18.60
CA PRO A 185 -18.76 -20.45 -17.28
C PRO A 185 -20.28 -20.65 -17.33
N TRP A 186 -20.90 -20.30 -18.44
CA TRP A 186 -22.34 -20.50 -18.71
C TRP A 186 -22.74 -21.96 -18.93
N ALA A 187 -21.78 -22.85 -19.22
CA ALA A 187 -22.04 -24.28 -19.44
C ALA A 187 -21.76 -25.14 -18.18
N GLY A 188 -21.73 -24.53 -17.00
CA GLY A 188 -21.50 -25.24 -15.74
C GLY A 188 -20.03 -25.35 -15.34
N GLN A 189 -19.13 -24.66 -16.03
CA GLN A 189 -17.74 -24.45 -15.60
C GLN A 189 -17.69 -23.21 -14.68
N PRO A 190 -17.60 -23.34 -13.36
CA PRO A 190 -17.70 -22.19 -12.46
C PRO A 190 -16.45 -21.26 -12.52
N ALA A 191 -15.31 -21.79 -12.94
CA ALA A 191 -14.02 -21.11 -12.99
C ALA A 191 -13.35 -21.26 -14.37
N CYS A 192 -12.45 -20.33 -14.67
CA CYS A 192 -11.49 -20.45 -15.77
C CYS A 192 -10.10 -20.64 -15.15
N ASP A 193 -9.17 -21.27 -15.88
CA ASP A 193 -7.86 -21.69 -15.40
C ASP A 193 -6.97 -20.56 -14.86
N SER A 194 -7.22 -19.31 -15.25
CA SER A 194 -6.44 -18.14 -14.79
C SER A 194 -7.10 -17.30 -13.69
N ASP A 195 -8.26 -17.72 -13.17
CA ASP A 195 -8.99 -16.94 -12.15
C ASP A 195 -8.14 -16.68 -10.88
N GLY A 196 -7.23 -17.59 -10.55
CA GLY A 196 -6.28 -17.47 -9.43
C GLY A 196 -5.22 -16.38 -9.62
N SER A 197 -4.95 -15.95 -10.86
CA SER A 197 -3.94 -14.93 -11.13
C SER A 197 -4.36 -13.52 -10.72
N ARG A 198 -5.65 -13.26 -10.45
CA ARG A 198 -6.09 -11.98 -9.89
C ARG A 198 -5.61 -11.81 -8.45
N LEU A 199 -5.34 -10.57 -8.03
CA LEU A 199 -5.13 -10.27 -6.61
C LEU A 199 -6.46 -10.24 -5.85
N ALA A 200 -6.47 -10.78 -4.62
CA ALA A 200 -7.62 -10.73 -3.72
C ALA A 200 -7.98 -9.30 -3.32
N PHE A 201 -6.98 -8.43 -3.21
CA PHE A 201 -7.18 -7.01 -2.92
C PHE A 201 -6.46 -6.12 -3.92
N MET A 202 -7.21 -5.24 -4.55
CA MET A 202 -6.74 -4.14 -5.39
C MET A 202 -7.52 -2.88 -5.01
N GLN A 203 -6.87 -1.73 -5.06
CA GLN A 203 -7.55 -0.45 -4.93
C GLN A 203 -8.00 0.02 -6.31
N LYS A 204 -7.25 0.92 -6.92
CA LYS A 204 -7.49 1.40 -8.28
C LYS A 204 -6.23 2.03 -8.86
N GLY A 205 -6.20 2.15 -10.18
CA GLY A 205 -5.17 2.92 -10.88
C GLY A 205 -4.21 2.06 -11.67
N ASN A 206 -3.78 0.90 -11.17
CA ASN A 206 -2.99 -0.01 -12.00
C ASN A 206 -3.74 -0.36 -13.30
N SER A 207 -3.00 -0.58 -14.36
CA SER A 207 -3.54 -1.07 -15.62
C SER A 207 -4.03 -2.50 -15.46
N VAL A 208 -5.29 -2.73 -15.76
CA VAL A 208 -5.93 -4.04 -15.62
C VAL A 208 -6.57 -4.49 -16.94
N PHE A 209 -6.66 -5.80 -17.11
CA PHE A 209 -7.26 -6.41 -18.28
C PHE A 209 -8.21 -7.55 -17.89
N LEU A 210 -9.06 -7.97 -18.85
CA LEU A 210 -10.00 -9.06 -18.66
C LEU A 210 -9.27 -10.40 -18.69
N LEU A 211 -9.36 -11.18 -17.59
CA LEU A 211 -8.68 -12.46 -17.45
C LEU A 211 -9.34 -13.58 -18.27
N ARG A 212 -10.67 -13.65 -18.22
CA ARG A 212 -11.43 -14.77 -18.80
C ARG A 212 -11.60 -14.64 -20.31
N ASP A 213 -11.17 -15.64 -21.06
CA ASP A 213 -11.53 -15.82 -22.48
C ASP A 213 -12.84 -16.62 -22.60
N ILE A 214 -13.97 -15.91 -22.41
CA ILE A 214 -15.28 -16.54 -22.38
C ILE A 214 -15.76 -16.82 -23.79
N THR A 215 -15.91 -18.11 -24.14
CA THR A 215 -16.52 -18.54 -25.39
C THR A 215 -18.01 -18.14 -25.40
N PRO A 216 -18.49 -17.45 -26.44
CA PRO A 216 -19.91 -17.09 -26.54
C PRO A 216 -20.85 -18.30 -26.50
N ASN A 217 -22.00 -18.15 -25.81
CA ASN A 217 -23.02 -19.20 -25.79
C ASN A 217 -23.78 -19.24 -27.13
N PRO A 218 -23.71 -20.34 -27.89
CA PRO A 218 -24.41 -20.44 -29.18
C PRO A 218 -25.94 -20.35 -29.08
N ALA A 219 -26.50 -20.75 -27.92
CA ALA A 219 -27.92 -20.70 -27.67
C ALA A 219 -28.45 -19.29 -27.39
N THR A 220 -27.60 -18.37 -27.02
CA THR A 220 -27.95 -16.98 -26.70
C THR A 220 -26.91 -16.00 -27.30
N PRO A 221 -26.79 -15.93 -28.64
CA PRO A 221 -25.82 -15.06 -29.28
C PRO A 221 -25.99 -13.60 -28.84
N GLY A 222 -24.92 -12.94 -28.42
CA GLY A 222 -24.93 -11.55 -27.94
C GLY A 222 -25.52 -11.32 -26.55
N LEU A 223 -25.97 -12.36 -25.85
CA LEU A 223 -26.50 -12.30 -24.49
C LEU A 223 -25.71 -13.23 -23.55
N THR A 224 -24.41 -13.13 -23.54
CA THR A 224 -23.59 -13.94 -22.63
C THR A 224 -23.04 -13.07 -21.48
N PRO A 225 -23.88 -12.59 -20.54
CA PRO A 225 -23.41 -11.90 -19.36
C PRO A 225 -22.74 -12.92 -18.45
N GLN A 226 -21.44 -12.96 -18.45
CA GLN A 226 -20.67 -13.82 -17.56
C GLN A 226 -19.80 -12.94 -16.67
N PRO A 227 -19.65 -13.27 -15.39
CA PRO A 227 -18.77 -12.51 -14.54
C PRO A 227 -17.34 -12.56 -15.10
N GLN A 228 -16.83 -11.39 -15.42
CA GLN A 228 -15.43 -11.21 -15.77
C GLN A 228 -14.64 -10.91 -14.52
N PHE A 229 -13.37 -11.35 -14.51
CA PHE A 229 -12.38 -10.93 -13.56
C PHE A 229 -11.34 -10.05 -14.26
N VAL A 230 -10.69 -9.20 -13.48
CA VAL A 230 -9.58 -8.38 -13.96
C VAL A 230 -8.31 -8.75 -13.21
N GLY A 231 -7.19 -8.71 -13.91
CA GLY A 231 -5.86 -8.89 -13.35
C GLY A 231 -4.94 -7.75 -13.73
N LEU A 232 -3.84 -7.60 -13.02
CA LEU A 232 -2.82 -6.59 -13.27
C LEU A 232 -2.13 -6.86 -14.61
N ALA A 233 -2.00 -5.83 -15.45
CA ALA A 233 -1.30 -5.96 -16.72
C ALA A 233 0.22 -5.88 -16.58
N SER A 234 0.73 -5.16 -15.58
CA SER A 234 2.17 -4.98 -15.33
C SER A 234 2.72 -6.04 -14.39
N LYS A 235 4.00 -6.38 -14.57
CA LYS A 235 4.86 -6.95 -13.54
C LYS A 235 5.43 -5.84 -12.67
N PHE A 236 5.91 -6.20 -11.47
CA PHE A 236 6.43 -5.20 -10.54
C PHE A 236 7.76 -5.62 -9.92
N ASP A 237 8.81 -4.93 -10.36
CA ASP A 237 10.15 -4.89 -9.78
C ASP A 237 10.42 -3.46 -9.34
N VAL A 238 10.13 -3.16 -8.09
CA VAL A 238 10.05 -1.78 -7.62
C VAL A 238 11.35 -1.34 -6.97
N LEU A 239 12.02 -0.36 -7.58
CA LEU A 239 13.10 0.41 -6.95
C LEU A 239 12.48 1.58 -6.18
N ASP A 240 12.81 1.72 -4.90
CA ASP A 240 12.31 2.74 -3.99
C ASP A 240 13.48 3.53 -3.35
N LEU A 241 13.55 4.83 -3.63
CA LEU A 241 14.56 5.73 -3.10
C LEU A 241 13.91 6.71 -2.13
N ASN A 242 14.37 6.72 -0.90
CA ASN A 242 13.87 7.58 0.18
C ASN A 242 14.97 8.47 0.72
N LEU A 243 14.64 9.74 0.94
CA LEU A 243 15.52 10.72 1.57
C LEU A 243 14.72 11.59 2.53
N ALA A 244 15.24 11.79 3.75
CA ALA A 244 14.69 12.72 4.71
C ALA A 244 15.81 13.57 5.33
N TRP A 245 15.62 14.88 5.32
CA TRP A 245 16.46 15.84 6.00
C TRP A 245 15.69 16.50 7.13
N ASP A 246 16.22 16.39 8.34
CA ASP A 246 15.71 17.03 9.54
C ASP A 246 16.64 18.17 9.94
N ALA A 247 16.06 19.35 10.19
CA ALA A 247 16.75 20.54 10.65
C ALA A 247 16.09 21.13 11.89
N GLU A 248 16.89 21.47 12.90
CA GLU A 248 16.48 22.31 14.01
C GLU A 248 16.74 23.78 13.66
N LEU A 249 15.68 24.57 13.67
CA LEU A 249 15.69 25.99 13.34
C LEU A 249 15.70 26.85 14.62
N PRO A 250 16.02 28.16 14.54
CA PRO A 250 15.89 29.04 15.70
C PRO A 250 14.48 28.97 16.33
N SER A 251 14.39 29.28 17.62
CA SER A 251 13.13 29.29 18.39
C SER A 251 12.46 27.92 18.53
N ASP A 252 13.28 26.86 18.61
CA ASP A 252 12.84 25.47 18.80
C ASP A 252 11.95 24.90 17.67
N PHE A 253 11.92 25.55 16.51
CA PHE A 253 11.26 25.00 15.35
C PHE A 253 12.07 23.86 14.73
N LYS A 254 11.35 22.92 14.14
CA LYS A 254 11.90 21.75 13.43
C LYS A 254 11.33 21.69 12.04
N LEU A 255 12.21 21.51 11.07
CA LEU A 255 11.84 21.30 9.68
C LEU A 255 12.24 19.89 9.27
N ARG A 256 11.31 19.16 8.65
CA ARG A 256 11.59 17.92 7.92
C ARG A 256 11.25 18.08 6.47
N THR A 257 12.19 17.76 5.60
CA THR A 257 11.97 17.64 4.16
C THR A 257 12.12 16.18 3.78
N GLN A 258 11.10 15.60 3.16
CA GLN A 258 11.13 14.21 2.70
C GLN A 258 10.95 14.17 1.18
N GLY A 259 11.76 13.36 0.51
CA GLY A 259 11.64 13.02 -0.90
C GLY A 259 11.55 11.50 -1.04
N ASN A 260 10.70 11.06 -1.94
CA ASN A 260 10.60 9.66 -2.34
C ASN A 260 10.48 9.58 -3.86
N TYR A 261 11.22 8.66 -4.46
CA TYR A 261 11.12 8.33 -5.87
C TYR A 261 11.03 6.82 -6.04
N ILE A 262 10.06 6.39 -6.83
CA ILE A 262 9.78 4.98 -7.11
C ILE A 262 9.83 4.76 -8.62
N HIS A 263 10.44 3.65 -9.04
CA HIS A 263 10.48 3.22 -10.41
C HIS A 263 10.24 1.70 -10.50
N ASN A 264 9.26 1.32 -11.30
CA ASN A 264 9.01 -0.08 -11.63
C ASN A 264 9.93 -0.51 -12.77
N LEU A 265 10.99 -1.24 -12.45
CA LEU A 265 12.00 -1.74 -13.41
C LEU A 265 11.42 -2.77 -14.39
N ALA A 266 10.35 -3.47 -14.00
CA ALA A 266 9.66 -4.44 -14.85
C ALA A 266 8.56 -3.80 -15.74
N TYR A 267 8.39 -2.47 -15.67
CA TYR A 267 7.41 -1.78 -16.50
C TYR A 267 7.76 -1.87 -17.98
N ASP A 268 6.93 -2.57 -18.74
CA ASP A 268 7.01 -2.67 -20.20
C ASP A 268 5.61 -2.64 -20.82
N LYS A 269 5.29 -1.54 -21.48
CA LYS A 269 3.98 -1.33 -22.11
C LYS A 269 3.71 -2.35 -23.24
N GLY A 270 4.74 -2.80 -23.95
CA GLY A 270 4.62 -3.80 -25.01
C GLY A 270 4.24 -5.17 -24.46
N GLU A 271 4.93 -5.61 -23.40
CA GLU A 271 4.60 -6.86 -22.70
C GLU A 271 3.23 -6.82 -22.04
N MET A 272 2.80 -5.68 -21.49
CA MET A 272 1.44 -5.49 -20.95
C MET A 272 0.38 -5.70 -22.02
N LEU A 273 0.54 -5.09 -23.19
CA LEU A 273 -0.39 -5.24 -24.32
C LEU A 273 -0.39 -6.67 -24.86
N LYS A 274 0.75 -7.33 -24.91
CA LYS A 274 0.89 -8.73 -25.36
C LYS A 274 0.20 -9.68 -24.38
N ARG A 275 0.46 -9.55 -23.05
CA ARG A 275 -0.16 -10.37 -21.99
C ARG A 275 -1.68 -10.22 -21.96
N SER A 276 -2.16 -9.01 -22.14
CA SER A 276 -3.59 -8.69 -22.13
C SER A 276 -4.31 -9.01 -23.44
N GLU A 277 -3.59 -9.42 -24.49
CA GLU A 277 -4.16 -9.56 -25.85
C GLU A 277 -4.97 -8.33 -26.29
N GLY A 278 -4.56 -7.15 -25.82
CA GLY A 278 -5.26 -5.88 -26.06
C GLY A 278 -6.56 -5.69 -25.28
N GLN A 279 -6.86 -6.54 -24.29
CA GLN A 279 -8.07 -6.48 -23.47
C GLN A 279 -7.94 -5.58 -22.23
N ILE A 280 -7.05 -4.57 -22.28
CA ILE A 280 -6.93 -3.56 -21.20
C ILE A 280 -8.21 -2.73 -21.13
N VAL A 281 -8.77 -2.55 -19.91
CA VAL A 281 -10.08 -1.94 -19.70
C VAL A 281 -10.06 -0.58 -19.00
N ASN A 282 -8.90 -0.10 -18.59
CA ASN A 282 -8.74 1.20 -17.94
C ASN A 282 -7.51 1.96 -18.48
N ASN A 283 -7.28 3.17 -17.96
CA ASN A 283 -6.18 4.04 -18.37
C ASN A 283 -6.20 4.33 -19.89
N ILE A 284 -7.40 4.49 -20.43
CA ILE A 284 -7.64 4.77 -21.84
C ILE A 284 -8.04 6.25 -21.97
N ASN A 285 -7.34 6.98 -22.82
CA ASN A 285 -7.62 8.40 -23.07
C ASN A 285 -8.84 8.59 -23.99
N SER A 286 -9.24 9.85 -24.18
CA SER A 286 -10.41 10.20 -25.02
C SER A 286 -10.27 9.80 -26.49
N LYS A 287 -9.07 9.42 -26.95
CA LYS A 287 -8.80 8.92 -28.30
C LYS A 287 -8.80 7.39 -28.39
N GLY A 288 -9.15 6.70 -27.28
CA GLY A 288 -9.13 5.24 -27.21
C GLY A 288 -7.71 4.64 -27.10
N GLN A 289 -6.70 5.44 -26.75
CA GLN A 289 -5.33 4.99 -26.61
C GLN A 289 -5.01 4.65 -25.16
N PHE A 290 -4.39 3.51 -24.93
CA PHE A 290 -3.89 3.10 -23.62
C PHE A 290 -2.68 3.95 -23.21
N GLU A 291 -2.73 4.50 -22.00
CA GLU A 291 -1.67 5.29 -21.40
C GLU A 291 -1.31 4.69 -20.05
N SER A 292 -0.01 4.61 -19.76
CA SER A 292 0.52 4.10 -18.51
C SER A 292 1.93 4.63 -18.25
N GLY A 293 2.49 4.29 -17.10
CA GLY A 293 3.85 4.63 -16.73
C GLY A 293 4.26 3.96 -15.41
N GLY A 294 5.56 3.80 -15.24
CA GLY A 294 6.18 3.07 -14.13
C GLY A 294 6.91 3.96 -13.10
N ASN A 295 6.57 5.26 -12.98
CA ASN A 295 7.26 6.17 -12.07
C ASN A 295 6.30 6.76 -11.04
N ALA A 296 6.80 6.95 -9.81
CA ALA A 296 6.11 7.74 -8.80
C ALA A 296 7.11 8.60 -8.01
N ALA A 297 6.64 9.75 -7.52
CA ALA A 297 7.44 10.65 -6.73
C ALA A 297 6.60 11.39 -5.68
N MET A 298 7.23 11.72 -4.56
CA MET A 298 6.65 12.56 -3.52
C MET A 298 7.69 13.53 -2.98
N VAL A 299 7.23 14.72 -2.65
CA VAL A 299 7.95 15.67 -1.77
C VAL A 299 7.01 16.12 -0.67
N GLN A 300 7.52 16.17 0.56
CA GLN A 300 6.77 16.62 1.73
C GLN A 300 7.66 17.51 2.60
N PHE A 301 7.08 18.58 3.11
CA PHE A 301 7.66 19.46 4.10
C PHE A 301 6.82 19.38 5.38
N THR A 302 7.48 19.30 6.52
CA THR A 302 6.84 19.36 7.84
C THR A 302 7.56 20.37 8.71
N LEU A 303 6.86 21.39 9.18
CA LEU A 303 7.39 22.47 10.03
C LEU A 303 6.60 22.51 11.34
N GLY A 304 7.27 22.59 12.47
CA GLY A 304 6.61 22.72 13.78
C GLY A 304 7.59 22.75 14.94
N ASN A 305 7.09 22.71 16.16
CA ASN A 305 7.94 22.51 17.35
C ASN A 305 8.14 21.01 17.66
N ALA A 306 7.32 20.14 17.10
CA ALA A 306 7.42 18.70 17.28
C ALA A 306 6.96 17.95 16.02
N PHE A 307 7.61 16.84 15.67
CA PHE A 307 7.11 15.94 14.63
C PHE A 307 6.06 14.96 15.16
N GLU A 308 6.13 14.62 16.44
CA GLU A 308 5.17 13.78 17.14
C GLU A 308 4.47 14.57 18.26
N MET A 309 3.16 14.43 18.33
CA MET A 309 2.33 15.07 19.35
C MET A 309 2.35 14.27 20.64
N ARG A 310 3.10 14.69 21.65
CA ARG A 310 3.26 13.99 22.93
C ARG A 310 2.72 14.77 24.12
N LYS A 311 2.68 16.10 24.03
CA LYS A 311 2.25 16.99 25.10
C LYS A 311 1.39 18.14 24.55
N ARG A 312 0.72 18.81 25.44
CA ARG A 312 -0.04 20.01 25.11
C ARG A 312 0.88 21.08 24.51
N GLY A 313 0.43 21.67 23.39
CA GLY A 313 1.16 22.71 22.68
C GLY A 313 2.20 22.20 21.69
N ASP A 314 2.40 20.88 21.54
CA ASP A 314 3.10 20.34 20.39
C ASP A 314 2.30 20.63 19.12
N TRP A 315 2.95 21.04 18.03
CA TRP A 315 2.28 21.29 16.78
C TRP A 315 3.20 21.08 15.59
N ASN A 316 2.62 20.75 14.47
CA ASN A 316 3.26 20.85 13.16
C ASN A 316 2.25 21.13 12.06
N LEU A 317 2.76 21.69 10.97
CA LEU A 317 2.09 21.84 9.69
C LEU A 317 2.85 21.01 8.65
N LEU A 318 2.13 20.43 7.73
CA LEU A 318 2.71 19.67 6.64
C LEU A 318 2.08 20.06 5.30
N ALA A 319 2.89 20.01 4.25
CA ALA A 319 2.46 20.20 2.88
C ALA A 319 3.29 19.33 1.95
N GLY A 320 2.70 18.80 0.90
CA GLY A 320 3.42 17.98 -0.06
C GLY A 320 2.66 17.79 -1.37
N TYR A 321 3.35 17.14 -2.29
CA TYR A 321 2.84 16.77 -3.59
C TYR A 321 3.20 15.33 -3.90
N LYS A 322 2.24 14.58 -4.48
CA LYS A 322 2.43 13.22 -4.97
C LYS A 322 2.13 13.15 -6.46
N TYR A 323 2.91 12.38 -7.17
CA TYR A 323 2.71 12.00 -8.56
C TYR A 323 2.94 10.49 -8.68
N ILE A 324 1.94 9.74 -9.06
CA ILE A 324 1.96 8.27 -9.09
C ILE A 324 1.39 7.83 -10.43
N GLN A 325 2.24 7.34 -11.32
CA GLN A 325 1.78 6.75 -12.58
C GLN A 325 1.08 5.42 -12.32
N PRO A 326 0.25 4.93 -13.27
CA PRO A 326 -0.56 3.73 -13.06
C PRO A 326 0.22 2.52 -12.55
N ASP A 327 1.32 2.17 -13.19
CA ASP A 327 2.02 0.91 -12.94
C ASP A 327 3.40 1.11 -12.30
N ALA A 328 3.54 2.16 -11.49
CA ALA A 328 4.75 2.44 -10.71
C ALA A 328 4.95 1.47 -9.54
N LEU A 329 3.86 0.97 -8.96
CA LEU A 329 3.79 0.07 -7.81
C LEU A 329 2.43 -0.64 -7.79
N PRO A 330 2.29 -1.78 -7.09
CA PRO A 330 0.98 -2.42 -6.91
C PRO A 330 0.04 -1.52 -6.10
N ASP A 331 -1.17 -1.28 -6.60
CA ASP A 331 -2.16 -0.37 -6.01
C ASP A 331 -2.78 -0.89 -4.71
N GLY A 332 -2.65 -2.19 -4.43
CA GLY A 332 -3.24 -2.83 -3.26
C GLY A 332 -2.56 -2.51 -1.92
N PHE A 333 -1.40 -1.85 -1.89
CA PHE A 333 -0.59 -1.77 -0.67
C PHE A 333 -0.32 -0.35 -0.17
N ASN A 334 -0.63 0.69 -0.96
CA ASN A 334 -0.36 2.08 -0.61
C ASN A 334 -1.48 2.76 0.20
N ASP A 335 -1.29 4.05 0.54
CA ASP A 335 -2.27 4.85 1.29
C ASP A 335 -3.65 4.86 0.60
N SER A 336 -4.69 4.58 1.38
CA SER A 336 -6.08 4.53 0.93
C SER A 336 -6.80 5.89 0.98
N SER A 337 -6.14 6.96 1.39
CA SER A 337 -6.76 8.28 1.57
C SER A 337 -6.52 9.22 0.39
N PHE A 338 -5.29 9.26 -0.13
CA PHE A 338 -4.95 10.09 -1.27
C PHE A 338 -5.62 9.55 -2.54
N HIS A 339 -6.42 10.37 -3.21
CA HIS A 339 -7.23 10.00 -4.37
C HIS A 339 -8.13 8.78 -4.13
N LEU A 340 -8.58 8.54 -2.89
CA LEU A 340 -9.30 7.33 -2.44
C LEU A 340 -8.49 6.04 -2.57
N GLY A 341 -7.16 6.16 -2.58
CA GLY A 341 -6.23 5.04 -2.65
C GLY A 341 -5.75 4.65 -4.04
N GLY A 342 -4.73 3.84 -4.10
CA GLY A 342 -4.17 3.26 -5.32
C GLY A 342 -3.17 4.15 -6.05
N THR A 343 -3.04 3.91 -7.34
CA THR A 343 -2.12 4.58 -8.26
C THR A 343 -2.84 5.47 -9.25
N ASN A 344 -2.17 5.88 -10.33
CA ASN A 344 -2.72 6.79 -11.35
C ASN A 344 -3.24 8.10 -10.75
N ALA A 345 -2.48 8.72 -9.84
CA ALA A 345 -2.92 9.89 -9.11
C ALA A 345 -1.82 10.94 -9.01
N LYS A 346 -2.21 12.21 -9.07
CA LYS A 346 -1.34 13.36 -8.83
C LYS A 346 -2.10 14.44 -8.06
N GLY A 347 -1.40 15.16 -7.20
CA GLY A 347 -2.02 16.24 -6.46
C GLY A 347 -1.25 16.61 -5.22
N TYR A 348 -1.82 17.49 -4.45
CA TYR A 348 -1.21 18.03 -3.24
C TYR A 348 -2.00 17.64 -1.99
N PHE A 349 -1.32 17.73 -0.88
CA PHE A 349 -1.93 17.59 0.44
C PHE A 349 -1.34 18.63 1.38
N VAL A 350 -2.18 19.12 2.27
CA VAL A 350 -1.79 20.01 3.36
C VAL A 350 -2.44 19.54 4.64
N GLY A 351 -1.83 19.81 5.77
CA GLY A 351 -2.40 19.41 7.04
C GLY A 351 -1.64 19.96 8.22
N GLY A 352 -2.09 19.58 9.42
CA GLY A 352 -1.44 19.94 10.66
C GLY A 352 -1.93 19.10 11.82
N ASN A 353 -1.12 19.08 12.87
CA ASN A 353 -1.41 18.38 14.11
C ASN A 353 -1.23 19.34 15.28
N TYR A 354 -2.05 19.20 16.31
CA TYR A 354 -1.95 19.99 17.53
C TYR A 354 -2.21 19.14 18.78
N GLY A 355 -1.25 19.12 19.69
CA GLY A 355 -1.32 18.45 20.98
C GLY A 355 -2.26 19.19 21.93
N ILE A 356 -3.42 18.57 22.22
CA ILE A 356 -4.43 19.10 23.13
C ILE A 356 -4.06 18.83 24.57
N ASP A 357 -3.57 17.61 24.83
CA ASP A 357 -3.12 17.16 26.14
C ASP A 357 -2.03 16.08 25.98
N LYS A 358 -1.57 15.49 27.09
CA LYS A 358 -0.63 14.36 27.06
C LYS A 358 -1.20 13.22 26.23
N ASN A 359 -0.49 12.89 25.12
CA ASN A 359 -0.89 11.83 24.20
C ASN A 359 -2.29 11.99 23.55
N ILE A 360 -2.90 13.18 23.61
CA ILE A 360 -4.15 13.51 22.93
C ILE A 360 -3.89 14.65 21.96
N TYR A 361 -4.22 14.46 20.68
CA TYR A 361 -4.00 15.47 19.66
C TYR A 361 -5.09 15.46 18.58
N ALA A 362 -5.34 16.63 18.03
CA ALA A 362 -6.16 16.80 16.84
C ALA A 362 -5.28 16.84 15.59
N SER A 363 -5.82 16.30 14.50
CA SER A 363 -5.22 16.37 13.17
C SER A 363 -6.25 16.90 12.18
N ALA A 364 -5.80 17.73 11.24
CA ALA A 364 -6.59 18.14 10.08
C ALA A 364 -5.75 17.94 8.83
N ARG A 365 -6.32 17.34 7.78
CA ARG A 365 -5.66 17.13 6.49
C ARG A 365 -6.64 17.41 5.37
N TRP A 366 -6.17 18.07 4.32
CA TRP A 366 -6.86 18.21 3.05
C TRP A 366 -5.97 17.63 1.96
N LEU A 367 -6.57 16.76 1.17
CA LEU A 367 -5.93 16.08 0.05
C LEU A 367 -6.75 16.42 -1.20
N SER A 368 -6.09 16.90 -2.24
CA SER A 368 -6.71 17.22 -3.53
C SER A 368 -5.92 16.52 -4.62
N ALA A 369 -6.57 15.64 -5.35
CA ALA A 369 -5.91 14.80 -6.33
C ALA A 369 -6.78 14.54 -7.56
N SER A 370 -6.10 14.36 -8.69
CA SER A 370 -6.68 13.97 -9.97
C SER A 370 -5.92 12.81 -10.58
N GLU A 371 -6.51 12.14 -11.57
CA GLU A 371 -5.81 11.12 -12.33
C GLU A 371 -4.69 11.68 -13.20
N VAL A 372 -3.65 10.85 -13.43
CA VAL A 372 -2.54 11.15 -14.34
C VAL A 372 -2.97 10.90 -15.77
N TYR A 373 -3.61 9.74 -16.02
CA TYR A 373 -4.04 9.27 -17.33
C TYR A 373 -5.49 8.77 -17.30
N GLY A 374 -6.12 8.69 -18.46
CA GLY A 374 -7.46 8.15 -18.62
C GLY A 374 -8.56 9.19 -18.52
N ALA A 375 -9.75 8.76 -18.12
CA ALA A 375 -10.90 9.64 -17.95
C ALA A 375 -10.69 10.54 -16.71
N PRO A 376 -11.01 11.85 -16.79
CA PRO A 376 -10.83 12.76 -15.66
C PRO A 376 -11.64 12.32 -14.44
N PHE A 377 -10.95 12.20 -13.32
CA PHE A 377 -11.55 11.94 -12.01
C PHE A 377 -10.78 12.73 -10.94
N GLU A 378 -11.46 13.65 -10.28
CA GLU A 378 -10.88 14.52 -9.26
C GLU A 378 -11.55 14.24 -7.91
N VAL A 379 -10.74 14.23 -6.85
CA VAL A 379 -11.22 13.95 -5.50
C VAL A 379 -10.58 14.91 -4.51
N ASP A 380 -11.42 15.58 -3.72
CA ASP A 380 -11.03 16.33 -2.54
C ASP A 380 -11.45 15.57 -1.29
N VAL A 381 -10.50 15.33 -0.38
CA VAL A 381 -10.75 14.66 0.89
C VAL A 381 -10.33 15.57 2.04
N MET A 382 -11.27 15.92 2.91
CA MET A 382 -11.00 16.58 4.19
C MET A 382 -11.10 15.57 5.31
N GLN A 383 -10.03 15.43 6.10
CA GLN A 383 -9.98 14.56 7.27
C GLN A 383 -9.79 15.41 8.52
N LEU A 384 -10.67 15.19 9.52
CA LEU A 384 -10.53 15.75 10.86
C LEU A 384 -10.49 14.58 11.85
N GLU A 385 -9.46 14.54 12.66
CA GLU A 385 -9.23 13.42 13.56
C GLU A 385 -8.96 13.88 14.99
N LEU A 386 -9.48 13.15 15.94
CA LEU A 386 -9.06 13.20 17.34
C LEU A 386 -8.35 11.89 17.68
N ASN A 387 -7.10 11.98 18.03
CA ASN A 387 -6.22 10.85 18.28
C ASN A 387 -5.82 10.79 19.74
N THR A 388 -5.76 9.58 20.30
CA THR A 388 -5.23 9.31 21.63
C THR A 388 -4.31 8.11 21.62
N ARG A 389 -3.26 8.16 22.47
CA ARG A 389 -2.32 7.05 22.71
C ARG A 389 -2.23 6.82 24.21
N PHE A 390 -2.22 5.58 24.66
CA PHE A 390 -2.13 5.21 26.09
C PHE A 390 -1.21 4.02 26.27
#